data_99a590904f0961e54ea47a4b37e46b64
#
_entry.id   99a590904f0961e54ea47a4b37e46b64
#
_cell.length_a   1.000
_cell.length_b   1.000
_cell.length_c   1.000
_cell.angle_alpha   90.00
_cell.angle_beta   90.00
_cell.angle_gamma   90.00
#
_symmetry.space_group_name_H-M   'P 1'
#
loop_
_entity.id
_entity.type
_entity.pdbx_description
1 polymer ?
#
loop_
_entity_poly.entity_id
_entity_poly.type
_entity_poly.pdbx_seq_one_letter_code
_entity_poly.pdbx_strand_id
1 'polypeptide(L)'
;VCIINLSAGNEDLLLARIKACLTGLQKKNGLSFLAAVGTIVPELCQCSASYQAALSALSYRIYGTDTKIFDSGIICHQLPQESPRSIDSAPLADAILNGDTTRIKDYCSAFFDSLFFVRMPPPNYIFGMFLFLISNVQKDIAIKSSHPVSFPEFTFDDLNILPSVSELKDWLIDFFLNYSELLTASHNGHDQII
;
A
#
# COMPACT_ATOMS: atom_id res chain seq x y z
N VAL A 1 10.17 0.60 21.55
CA VAL A 1 11.42 1.07 20.94
C VAL A 1 12.57 0.65 21.84
N CYS A 2 13.63 0.10 21.25
CA CYS A 2 14.85 -0.30 21.96
C CYS A 2 16.05 0.37 21.26
N ILE A 3 16.91 1.00 22.05
CA ILE A 3 18.18 1.57 21.58
C ILE A 3 19.30 0.66 22.08
N ILE A 4 20.12 0.17 21.13
CA ILE A 4 21.19 -0.78 21.45
C ILE A 4 22.53 -0.16 21.07
N ASN A 5 23.46 -0.15 22.02
CA ASN A 5 24.84 0.26 21.74
C ASN A 5 25.58 -0.93 21.14
N LEU A 6 26.17 -0.71 19.97
CA LEU A 6 26.90 -1.73 19.20
C LEU A 6 28.38 -1.41 19.16
N SER A 7 29.20 -2.42 19.39
CA SER A 7 30.61 -2.38 19.01
C SER A 7 30.76 -2.69 17.52
N ALA A 8 31.68 -2.04 16.85
CA ALA A 8 31.92 -2.23 15.42
C ALA A 8 32.07 -3.73 15.05
N GLY A 9 31.41 -4.16 13.99
CA GLY A 9 31.46 -5.54 13.47
C GLY A 9 30.50 -6.54 14.11
N ASN A 10 29.58 -6.13 15.00
CA ASN A 10 28.64 -7.02 15.68
C ASN A 10 27.20 -6.95 15.12
N GLU A 11 27.03 -6.43 13.91
CA GLU A 11 25.71 -6.21 13.29
C GLU A 11 24.97 -7.52 13.02
N ASP A 12 25.65 -8.49 12.37
CA ASP A 12 25.06 -9.80 12.07
C ASP A 12 24.68 -10.57 13.34
N LEU A 13 25.51 -10.45 14.38
CA LEU A 13 25.24 -11.07 15.67
C LEU A 13 23.99 -10.45 16.35
N LEU A 14 23.80 -9.13 16.21
CA LEU A 14 22.61 -8.47 16.72
C LEU A 14 21.34 -8.98 16.02
N LEU A 15 21.33 -9.02 14.68
CA LEU A 15 20.19 -9.53 13.91
C LEU A 15 19.86 -10.98 14.28
N ALA A 16 20.86 -11.84 14.43
CA ALA A 16 20.68 -13.21 14.88
C ALA A 16 20.05 -13.30 16.30
N ARG A 17 20.47 -12.44 17.24
CA ARG A 17 19.92 -12.36 18.59
C ARG A 17 18.48 -11.86 18.59
N ILE A 18 18.15 -10.83 17.80
CA ILE A 18 16.79 -10.33 17.65
C ILE A 18 15.90 -11.45 17.12
N LYS A 19 16.34 -12.17 16.07
CA LYS A 19 15.58 -13.29 15.50
C LYS A 19 15.34 -14.41 16.53
N ALA A 20 16.32 -14.77 17.30
CA ALA A 20 16.19 -15.76 18.36
C ALA A 20 15.21 -15.31 19.46
N CYS A 21 15.27 -14.04 19.85
CA CYS A 21 14.36 -13.45 20.83
C CYS A 21 12.90 -13.47 20.32
N LEU A 22 12.65 -13.02 19.09
CA LEU A 22 11.31 -13.04 18.48
C LEU A 22 10.75 -14.46 18.39
N THR A 23 11.58 -15.43 18.01
CA THR A 23 11.17 -16.85 17.95
C THR A 23 10.83 -17.39 19.35
N GLY A 24 11.61 -17.01 20.35
CA GLY A 24 11.35 -17.38 21.74
C GLY A 24 10.05 -16.79 22.27
N LEU A 25 9.79 -15.52 22.01
CA LEU A 25 8.56 -14.84 22.39
C LEU A 25 7.33 -15.46 21.70
N GLN A 26 7.43 -15.78 20.42
CA GLN A 26 6.37 -16.43 19.66
C GLN A 26 6.01 -17.80 20.28
N LYS A 27 7.03 -18.62 20.59
CA LYS A 27 6.81 -19.92 21.19
C LYS A 27 6.17 -19.84 22.57
N LYS A 28 6.54 -18.81 23.35
CA LYS A 28 6.05 -18.63 24.73
C LYS A 28 4.63 -18.09 24.80
N ASN A 29 4.27 -17.16 23.91
CA ASN A 29 3.04 -16.40 24.01
C ASN A 29 2.03 -16.70 22.91
N GLY A 30 2.38 -17.50 21.88
CA GLY A 30 1.53 -17.78 20.72
C GLY A 30 1.31 -16.58 19.80
N LEU A 31 1.97 -15.43 20.09
CA LEU A 31 1.83 -14.19 19.31
C LEU A 31 2.91 -14.08 18.25
N SER A 32 2.55 -13.57 17.07
CA SER A 32 3.53 -13.23 16.03
C SER A 32 4.05 -11.81 16.28
N PHE A 33 5.38 -11.67 16.27
CA PHE A 33 6.04 -10.39 16.44
C PHE A 33 6.84 -10.06 15.17
N LEU A 34 6.81 -8.78 14.80
CA LEU A 34 7.64 -8.20 13.76
C LEU A 34 8.62 -7.22 14.40
N ALA A 35 9.82 -7.14 13.87
CA ALA A 35 10.80 -6.15 14.28
C ALA A 35 11.30 -5.37 13.07
N ALA A 36 11.64 -4.12 13.28
CA ALA A 36 12.35 -3.32 12.29
C ALA A 36 13.63 -2.77 12.91
N VAL A 37 14.69 -2.74 12.12
CA VAL A 37 16.00 -2.23 12.51
C VAL A 37 16.29 -0.98 11.69
N GLY A 38 16.57 0.12 12.38
CA GLY A 38 16.97 1.39 11.77
C GLY A 38 18.44 1.39 11.37
N THR A 39 18.87 2.46 10.72
CA THR A 39 20.27 2.67 10.37
C THR A 39 21.13 2.80 11.62
N ILE A 40 22.34 2.28 11.57
CA ILE A 40 23.32 2.48 12.63
C ILE A 40 23.79 3.92 12.58
N VAL A 41 23.74 4.59 13.71
CA VAL A 41 24.13 6.00 13.84
C VAL A 41 25.24 6.18 14.88
N PRO A 42 26.23 7.04 14.64
CA PRO A 42 27.35 7.21 15.55
C PRO A 42 26.99 8.01 16.81
N GLU A 43 25.91 8.81 16.77
CA GLU A 43 25.57 9.76 17.84
C GLU A 43 24.12 9.57 18.29
N LEU A 44 23.87 9.78 19.58
CA LEU A 44 22.54 9.67 20.18
C LEU A 44 21.53 10.69 19.59
N CYS A 45 22.00 11.88 19.22
CA CYS A 45 21.14 12.89 18.60
C CYS A 45 20.53 12.43 17.25
N GLN A 46 21.13 11.44 16.60
CA GLN A 46 20.68 10.85 15.33
C GLN A 46 19.73 9.66 15.53
N CYS A 47 19.43 9.25 16.75
CA CYS A 47 18.51 8.13 17.03
C CYS A 47 17.12 8.36 16.44
N SER A 48 16.66 9.61 16.34
CA SER A 48 15.37 9.91 15.71
C SER A 48 15.37 9.53 14.22
N ALA A 49 16.44 9.79 13.48
CA ALA A 49 16.58 9.40 12.09
C ALA A 49 16.62 7.88 11.92
N SER A 50 17.35 7.17 12.80
CA SER A 50 17.38 5.72 12.83
C SER A 50 15.98 5.12 13.11
N TYR A 51 15.22 5.72 14.04
CA TYR A 51 13.86 5.30 14.33
C TYR A 51 12.92 5.47 13.13
N GLN A 52 12.99 6.61 12.43
CA GLN A 52 12.20 6.84 11.23
C GLN A 52 12.55 5.85 10.10
N ALA A 53 13.84 5.52 9.95
CA ALA A 53 14.29 4.50 9.02
C ALA A 53 13.72 3.12 9.38
N ALA A 54 13.67 2.75 10.66
CA ALA A 54 13.05 1.51 11.12
C ALA A 54 11.55 1.49 10.83
N LEU A 55 10.81 2.58 11.09
CA LEU A 55 9.38 2.67 10.76
C LEU A 55 9.13 2.53 9.26
N SER A 56 9.96 3.18 8.45
CA SER A 56 9.90 3.03 6.99
C SER A 56 10.15 1.59 6.56
N ALA A 57 11.14 0.92 7.15
CA ALA A 57 11.40 -0.50 6.88
C ALA A 57 10.21 -1.39 7.29
N LEU A 58 9.59 -1.12 8.44
CA LEU A 58 8.43 -1.89 8.92
C LEU A 58 7.23 -1.79 7.99
N SER A 59 7.07 -0.69 7.26
CA SER A 59 5.98 -0.53 6.30
C SER A 59 5.97 -1.61 5.21
N TYR A 60 7.14 -2.18 4.88
CA TYR A 60 7.27 -3.26 3.90
C TYR A 60 6.66 -4.61 4.36
N ARG A 61 6.14 -4.68 5.60
CA ARG A 61 5.39 -5.85 6.09
C ARG A 61 4.20 -6.24 5.20
N ILE A 62 3.63 -5.28 4.45
CA ILE A 62 2.51 -5.50 3.54
C ILE A 62 2.81 -6.51 2.43
N TYR A 63 4.10 -6.73 2.11
CA TYR A 63 4.52 -7.69 1.10
C TYR A 63 4.46 -9.16 1.56
N GLY A 64 4.01 -9.41 2.79
CA GLY A 64 3.77 -10.76 3.29
C GLY A 64 5.02 -11.65 3.29
N THR A 65 6.21 -11.08 3.46
CA THR A 65 7.44 -11.85 3.52
C THR A 65 7.47 -12.70 4.79
N ASP A 66 8.03 -13.93 4.72
CA ASP A 66 8.31 -14.76 5.89
C ASP A 66 9.33 -14.11 6.85
N THR A 67 9.86 -12.96 6.44
CA THR A 67 10.83 -12.18 7.20
C THR A 67 10.15 -11.49 8.35
N LYS A 68 10.55 -11.84 9.56
CA LYS A 68 10.09 -11.19 10.80
C LYS A 68 10.89 -9.95 11.19
N ILE A 69 11.99 -9.68 10.47
CA ILE A 69 12.90 -8.56 10.73
C ILE A 69 13.06 -7.77 9.44
N PHE A 70 12.75 -6.49 9.51
CA PHE A 70 12.88 -5.53 8.42
C PHE A 70 14.08 -4.63 8.69
N ASP A 71 15.12 -4.74 7.87
CA ASP A 71 16.35 -3.96 7.99
C ASP A 71 16.31 -2.77 7.02
N SER A 72 16.40 -1.57 7.55
CA SER A 72 16.40 -0.35 6.75
C SER A 72 17.58 -0.26 5.78
N GLY A 73 18.73 -0.82 6.12
CA GLY A 73 19.92 -0.86 5.26
C GLY A 73 19.70 -1.68 3.99
N ILE A 74 18.96 -2.79 4.09
CA ILE A 74 18.64 -3.66 2.95
C ILE A 74 17.56 -3.01 2.06
N ILE A 75 16.55 -2.36 2.67
CA ILE A 75 15.37 -1.85 1.99
C ILE A 75 15.66 -0.54 1.23
N CYS A 76 16.48 0.36 1.78
CA CYS A 76 16.81 1.65 1.17
C CYS A 76 17.47 1.55 -0.22
N HIS A 77 18.08 0.42 -0.55
CA HIS A 77 18.74 0.22 -1.85
C HIS A 77 17.78 -0.20 -2.99
N GLN A 78 16.47 -0.29 -2.72
CA GLN A 78 15.49 -0.83 -3.66
C GLN A 78 14.55 0.23 -4.28
N LEU A 79 14.85 1.51 -4.12
CA LEU A 79 14.01 2.57 -4.69
C LEU A 79 13.98 2.50 -6.22
N PRO A 80 12.80 2.49 -6.85
CA PRO A 80 12.69 2.60 -8.30
C PRO A 80 13.17 3.97 -8.75
N GLN A 81 14.06 4.02 -9.73
CA GLN A 81 14.56 5.27 -10.33
C GLN A 81 13.66 5.77 -11.47
N GLU A 82 12.63 5.03 -11.83
CA GLU A 82 11.75 5.39 -12.93
C GLU A 82 10.52 6.15 -12.43
N SER A 83 10.22 7.25 -13.12
CA SER A 83 8.97 7.99 -12.93
C SER A 83 7.77 7.09 -13.26
N PRO A 84 6.65 7.24 -12.54
CA PRO A 84 5.45 6.46 -12.85
C PRO A 84 5.05 6.69 -14.31
N ARG A 85 4.77 5.60 -15.01
CA ARG A 85 4.18 5.66 -16.36
C ARG A 85 2.85 6.40 -16.25
N SER A 86 2.51 7.17 -17.28
CA SER A 86 1.21 7.82 -17.35
C SER A 86 0.11 6.76 -17.23
N ILE A 87 -0.76 6.91 -16.23
CA ILE A 87 -1.92 6.05 -16.04
C ILE A 87 -3.03 6.62 -16.90
N ASP A 88 -3.49 5.86 -17.87
CA ASP A 88 -4.71 6.19 -18.64
C ASP A 88 -5.91 5.64 -17.85
N SER A 89 -6.61 6.51 -17.11
CA SER A 89 -7.79 6.15 -16.32
C SER A 89 -9.09 6.09 -17.12
N ALA A 90 -9.08 6.58 -18.35
CA ALA A 90 -10.29 6.67 -19.16
C ALA A 90 -11.00 5.31 -19.40
N PRO A 91 -10.28 4.20 -19.67
CA PRO A 91 -10.92 2.89 -19.85
C PRO A 91 -11.60 2.39 -18.56
N LEU A 92 -11.02 2.68 -17.39
CA LEU A 92 -11.62 2.32 -16.09
C LEU A 92 -12.86 3.16 -15.81
N ALA A 93 -12.79 4.48 -16.08
CA ALA A 93 -13.94 5.37 -15.94
C ALA A 93 -15.11 4.91 -16.84
N ASP A 94 -14.84 4.51 -18.08
CA ASP A 94 -15.86 3.98 -18.97
C ASP A 94 -16.46 2.67 -18.47
N ALA A 95 -15.63 1.77 -17.95
CA ALA A 95 -16.09 0.49 -17.38
C ALA A 95 -17.01 0.74 -16.17
N ILE A 96 -16.67 1.69 -15.29
CA ILE A 96 -17.46 2.07 -14.12
C ILE A 96 -18.81 2.66 -14.54
N LEU A 97 -18.83 3.59 -15.50
CA LEU A 97 -20.07 4.22 -16.00
C LEU A 97 -21.01 3.22 -16.67
N ASN A 98 -20.45 2.20 -17.32
CA ASN A 98 -21.22 1.16 -18.01
C ASN A 98 -21.59 -0.04 -17.10
N GLY A 99 -21.15 -0.08 -15.86
CA GLY A 99 -21.38 -1.23 -14.96
C GLY A 99 -20.64 -2.51 -15.37
N ASP A 100 -19.55 -2.38 -16.14
CA ASP A 100 -18.78 -3.54 -16.64
C ASP A 100 -17.81 -4.06 -15.57
N THR A 101 -18.33 -4.93 -14.71
CA THR A 101 -17.58 -5.49 -13.57
C THR A 101 -16.33 -6.27 -14.00
N THR A 102 -16.36 -6.90 -15.18
CA THR A 102 -15.22 -7.67 -15.70
C THR A 102 -14.07 -6.74 -16.07
N ARG A 103 -14.35 -5.68 -16.83
CA ARG A 103 -13.34 -4.70 -17.21
C ARG A 103 -12.78 -3.95 -16.02
N ILE A 104 -13.58 -3.65 -15.00
CA ILE A 104 -13.11 -3.03 -13.76
C ILE A 104 -12.04 -3.93 -13.11
N LYS A 105 -12.34 -5.22 -12.92
CA LYS A 105 -11.43 -6.20 -12.33
C LYS A 105 -10.14 -6.37 -13.14
N ASP A 106 -10.27 -6.50 -14.45
CA ASP A 106 -9.13 -6.68 -15.35
C ASP A 106 -8.22 -5.45 -15.33
N TYR A 107 -8.79 -4.24 -15.39
CA TYR A 107 -8.02 -3.01 -15.32
C TYR A 107 -7.28 -2.87 -13.99
N CYS A 108 -7.98 -3.04 -12.86
CA CYS A 108 -7.37 -2.96 -11.53
C CYS A 108 -6.25 -3.99 -11.36
N SER A 109 -6.43 -5.21 -11.89
CA SER A 109 -5.40 -6.24 -11.86
C SER A 109 -4.18 -5.85 -12.70
N ALA A 110 -4.38 -5.39 -13.93
CA ALA A 110 -3.29 -4.96 -14.80
C ALA A 110 -2.55 -3.73 -14.24
N PHE A 111 -3.30 -2.76 -13.66
CA PHE A 111 -2.71 -1.62 -12.97
C PHE A 111 -1.83 -2.08 -11.82
N PHE A 112 -2.35 -2.96 -10.98
CA PHE A 112 -1.63 -3.49 -9.83
C PHE A 112 -0.36 -4.23 -10.23
N ASP A 113 -0.46 -5.13 -11.22
CA ASP A 113 0.68 -5.88 -11.75
C ASP A 113 1.75 -4.95 -12.33
N SER A 114 1.33 -3.81 -12.92
CA SER A 114 2.26 -2.80 -13.44
C SER A 114 3.11 -2.11 -12.38
N LEU A 115 2.59 -1.99 -11.15
CA LEU A 115 3.32 -1.39 -10.02
C LEU A 115 4.47 -2.29 -9.54
N PHE A 116 4.34 -3.61 -9.73
CA PHE A 116 5.30 -4.60 -9.24
C PHE A 116 6.26 -5.14 -10.32
N PHE A 117 6.19 -4.61 -11.54
CA PHE A 117 6.92 -5.15 -12.70
C PHE A 117 8.44 -5.20 -12.51
N VAL A 118 9.03 -4.30 -11.74
CA VAL A 118 10.49 -4.21 -11.62
C VAL A 118 11.02 -4.61 -10.25
N ARG A 119 10.36 -4.24 -9.17
CA ARG A 119 10.76 -4.53 -7.76
C ARG A 119 9.61 -4.25 -6.80
N MET A 120 9.78 -4.59 -5.52
CA MET A 120 8.89 -4.17 -4.44
C MET A 120 8.98 -2.64 -4.26
N PRO A 121 8.01 -1.85 -4.74
CA PRO A 121 8.06 -0.40 -4.57
C PRO A 121 7.83 -0.02 -3.09
N PRO A 122 8.26 1.17 -2.64
CA PRO A 122 7.94 1.63 -1.30
C PRO A 122 6.41 1.64 -1.08
N PRO A 123 5.90 1.19 0.07
CA PRO A 123 4.46 1.17 0.32
C PRO A 123 3.78 2.52 0.11
N ASN A 124 4.42 3.61 0.54
CA ASN A 124 3.90 4.96 0.29
C ASN A 124 3.77 5.31 -1.20
N TYR A 125 4.61 4.72 -2.06
CA TYR A 125 4.47 4.86 -3.50
C TYR A 125 3.21 4.18 -4.01
N ILE A 126 2.91 2.97 -3.53
CA ILE A 126 1.68 2.24 -3.89
C ILE A 126 0.45 3.06 -3.49
N PHE A 127 0.42 3.55 -2.25
CA PHE A 127 -0.68 4.39 -1.77
C PHE A 127 -0.83 5.67 -2.59
N GLY A 128 0.28 6.33 -2.92
CA GLY A 128 0.28 7.50 -3.79
C GLY A 128 -0.29 7.20 -5.18
N MET A 129 0.05 6.05 -5.77
CA MET A 129 -0.46 5.62 -7.07
C MET A 129 -1.95 5.27 -7.03
N PHE A 130 -2.44 4.68 -5.93
CA PHE A 130 -3.88 4.45 -5.73
C PHE A 130 -4.65 5.76 -5.67
N LEU A 131 -4.18 6.72 -4.87
CA LEU A 131 -4.80 8.06 -4.80
C LEU A 131 -4.81 8.75 -6.16
N PHE A 132 -3.71 8.65 -6.88
CA PHE A 132 -3.60 9.23 -8.22
C PHE A 132 -4.58 8.58 -9.18
N LEU A 133 -4.70 7.24 -9.20
CA LEU A 133 -5.68 6.53 -10.02
C LEU A 133 -7.12 6.95 -9.65
N ILE A 134 -7.47 6.91 -8.36
CA ILE A 134 -8.80 7.27 -7.89
C ILE A 134 -9.16 8.72 -8.29
N SER A 135 -8.24 9.67 -8.11
CA SER A 135 -8.44 11.07 -8.45
C SER A 135 -8.63 11.28 -9.96
N ASN A 136 -7.88 10.57 -10.79
CA ASN A 136 -8.05 10.64 -12.24
C ASN A 136 -9.37 10.04 -12.71
N VAL A 137 -9.76 8.88 -12.16
CA VAL A 137 -11.06 8.25 -12.45
C VAL A 137 -12.21 9.17 -12.04
N GLN A 138 -12.13 9.81 -10.86
CA GLN A 138 -13.11 10.82 -10.44
C GLN A 138 -13.27 11.94 -11.45
N LYS A 139 -12.13 12.50 -11.87
CA LYS A 139 -12.10 13.57 -12.86
C LYS A 139 -12.72 13.13 -14.18
N ASP A 140 -12.34 11.94 -14.68
CA ASP A 140 -12.85 11.43 -15.96
C ASP A 140 -14.35 11.16 -15.92
N ILE A 141 -14.86 10.61 -14.81
CA ILE A 141 -16.29 10.40 -14.58
C ILE A 141 -17.01 11.75 -14.49
N ALA A 142 -16.48 12.72 -13.74
CA ALA A 142 -17.08 14.03 -13.63
C ALA A 142 -17.20 14.79 -14.98
N ILE A 143 -16.23 14.58 -15.88
CA ILE A 143 -16.26 15.15 -17.24
C ILE A 143 -17.32 14.45 -18.10
N LYS A 144 -17.49 13.14 -17.97
CA LYS A 144 -18.40 12.32 -18.78
C LYS A 144 -19.83 12.29 -18.26
N SER A 145 -20.01 12.50 -16.95
CA SER A 145 -21.33 12.50 -16.30
C SER A 145 -22.00 13.85 -16.44
N SER A 146 -23.27 13.85 -16.85
CA SER A 146 -24.09 15.07 -16.95
C SER A 146 -24.64 15.54 -15.57
N HIS A 147 -24.46 14.77 -14.52
CA HIS A 147 -24.98 15.02 -13.18
C HIS A 147 -23.86 15.02 -12.13
N PRO A 148 -24.02 15.77 -11.03
CA PRO A 148 -23.08 15.72 -9.92
C PRO A 148 -23.07 14.31 -9.33
N VAL A 149 -21.91 13.68 -9.35
CA VAL A 149 -21.70 12.31 -8.85
C VAL A 149 -21.08 12.39 -7.47
N SER A 150 -21.76 11.80 -6.48
CA SER A 150 -21.16 11.60 -5.16
C SER A 150 -20.15 10.49 -5.23
N PHE A 151 -18.94 10.76 -4.77
CA PHE A 151 -17.87 9.78 -4.74
C PHE A 151 -17.77 9.15 -3.35
N PRO A 152 -17.50 7.83 -3.24
CA PRO A 152 -17.31 7.23 -1.93
C PRO A 152 -16.14 7.88 -1.19
N GLU A 153 -16.38 8.27 0.05
CA GLU A 153 -15.33 8.76 0.92
C GLU A 153 -14.43 7.59 1.33
N PHE A 154 -13.14 7.82 1.32
CA PHE A 154 -12.16 6.89 1.88
C PHE A 154 -11.04 7.69 2.55
N THR A 155 -10.39 7.06 3.51
CA THR A 155 -9.28 7.65 4.26
C THR A 155 -7.99 6.87 4.06
N PHE A 156 -6.86 7.52 4.31
CA PHE A 156 -5.57 6.82 4.32
C PHE A 156 -5.51 5.73 5.38
N ASP A 157 -6.27 5.89 6.47
CA ASP A 157 -6.31 4.90 7.54
C ASP A 157 -6.93 3.59 7.06
N ASP A 158 -7.90 3.65 6.14
CA ASP A 158 -8.50 2.45 5.53
C ASP A 158 -7.46 1.61 4.78
N LEU A 159 -6.51 2.27 4.09
CA LEU A 159 -5.42 1.60 3.38
C LEU A 159 -4.32 1.09 4.32
N ASN A 160 -4.03 1.82 5.39
CA ASN A 160 -2.99 1.46 6.36
C ASN A 160 -3.37 0.25 7.24
N ILE A 161 -4.66 -0.04 7.39
CA ILE A 161 -5.16 -1.18 8.15
C ILE A 161 -4.94 -2.50 7.39
N LEU A 162 -4.90 -2.44 6.04
CA LEU A 162 -4.77 -3.63 5.21
C LEU A 162 -3.42 -4.33 5.44
N PRO A 163 -3.43 -5.63 5.80
CA PRO A 163 -2.23 -6.33 6.25
C PRO A 163 -1.35 -6.81 5.10
N SER A 164 -1.87 -6.86 3.86
CA SER A 164 -1.14 -7.41 2.72
C SER A 164 -1.42 -6.67 1.40
N VAL A 165 -0.47 -6.83 0.49
CA VAL A 165 -0.58 -6.32 -0.89
C VAL A 165 -1.77 -6.93 -1.63
N SER A 166 -2.10 -8.21 -1.38
CA SER A 166 -3.27 -8.85 -1.97
C SER A 166 -4.56 -8.17 -1.52
N GLU A 167 -4.70 -7.89 -0.23
CA GLU A 167 -5.88 -7.22 0.31
C GLU A 167 -6.01 -5.78 -0.18
N LEU A 168 -4.87 -5.10 -0.44
CA LEU A 168 -4.89 -3.79 -1.11
C LEU A 168 -5.47 -3.86 -2.53
N LYS A 169 -5.13 -4.93 -3.27
CA LYS A 169 -5.68 -5.17 -4.61
C LYS A 169 -7.19 -5.43 -4.54
N ASP A 170 -7.59 -6.32 -3.65
CA ASP A 170 -9.00 -6.66 -3.47
C ASP A 170 -9.81 -5.44 -3.04
N TRP A 171 -9.29 -4.65 -2.11
CA TRP A 171 -9.91 -3.40 -1.68
C TRP A 171 -10.10 -2.41 -2.85
N LEU A 172 -9.09 -2.24 -3.71
CA LEU A 172 -9.19 -1.34 -4.86
C LEU A 172 -10.29 -1.79 -5.85
N ILE A 173 -10.37 -3.10 -6.09
CA ILE A 173 -11.40 -3.69 -6.94
C ILE A 173 -12.78 -3.44 -6.35
N ASP A 174 -12.97 -3.77 -5.07
CA ASP A 174 -14.25 -3.60 -4.38
C ASP A 174 -14.67 -2.13 -4.31
N PHE A 175 -13.71 -1.22 -4.11
CA PHE A 175 -13.97 0.22 -4.13
C PHE A 175 -14.59 0.68 -5.46
N PHE A 176 -14.02 0.28 -6.61
CA PHE A 176 -14.56 0.67 -7.90
C PHE A 176 -15.82 -0.07 -8.30
N LEU A 177 -16.00 -1.33 -7.85
CA LEU A 177 -17.26 -2.05 -8.04
C LEU A 177 -18.41 -1.38 -7.27
N ASN A 178 -18.21 -1.06 -6.01
CA ASN A 178 -19.20 -0.35 -5.19
C ASN A 178 -19.53 1.02 -5.79
N TYR A 179 -18.52 1.72 -6.30
CA TYR A 179 -18.74 3.00 -6.97
C TYR A 179 -19.60 2.86 -8.24
N SER A 180 -19.33 1.84 -9.06
CA SER A 180 -20.12 1.52 -10.24
C SER A 180 -21.59 1.19 -9.91
N GLU A 181 -21.83 0.43 -8.83
CA GLU A 181 -23.17 0.12 -8.36
C GLU A 181 -23.93 1.38 -7.91
N LEU A 182 -23.27 2.28 -7.16
CA LEU A 182 -23.86 3.53 -6.73
C LEU A 182 -24.28 4.43 -7.91
N LEU A 183 -23.45 4.49 -8.96
CA LEU A 183 -23.77 5.24 -10.18
C LEU A 183 -24.94 4.64 -10.92
N THR A 184 -24.96 3.32 -11.09
CA THR A 184 -26.06 2.62 -11.77
C THR A 184 -27.38 2.78 -11.01
N ALA A 185 -27.34 2.70 -9.68
CA ALA A 185 -28.53 2.91 -8.85
C ALA A 185 -29.08 4.36 -8.96
N SER A 186 -28.18 5.35 -9.04
CA SER A 186 -28.59 6.75 -9.20
C SER A 186 -29.23 7.04 -10.57
N HIS A 187 -28.77 6.39 -11.64
CA HIS A 187 -29.37 6.50 -12.97
C HIS A 187 -30.77 5.89 -13.03
N ASN A 188 -30.97 4.71 -12.46
CA ASN A 188 -32.26 4.02 -12.47
C ASN A 188 -33.31 4.71 -11.59
N GLY A 189 -32.90 5.47 -10.58
CA GLY A 189 -33.81 6.25 -9.72
C GLY A 189 -34.39 7.50 -10.37
N HIS A 190 -33.76 8.05 -11.41
CA HIS A 190 -34.25 9.25 -12.11
C HIS A 190 -35.23 8.92 -13.25
N ASP A 191 -35.15 7.73 -13.84
CA ASP A 191 -36.07 7.31 -14.92
C ASP A 191 -37.45 6.90 -14.42
N GLN A 192 -37.70 6.87 -13.11
CA GLN A 192 -39.03 6.52 -12.54
C GLN A 192 -39.89 7.75 -12.17
N ILE A 193 -39.48 8.98 -12.49
CA ILE A 193 -40.22 10.20 -12.23
C ILE A 193 -40.52 10.96 -13.55
N ILE A 194 -41.15 10.28 -14.48
CA ILE A 194 -41.79 10.91 -15.65
C ILE A 194 -43.17 10.28 -15.86
#